data_f07da7eabc219b3bb480ffe90b5f8a89
#
_entry.id   f07da7eabc219b3bb480ffe90b5f8a89
#
_cell.length_a   1.000
_cell.length_b   1.000
_cell.length_c   1.000
_cell.angle_alpha   90.00
_cell.angle_beta   90.00
_cell.angle_gamma   90.00
#
_symmetry.space_group_name_H-M   'P 1'
#
loop_
_entity.id
_entity.type
_entity.pdbx_description
1 polymer ?
#
loop_
_entity_poly.entity_id
_entity_poly.type
_entity_poly.pdbx_seq_one_letter_code
_entity_poly.pdbx_strand_id
1 'polypeptide(L)'
;RYIGAGAVAAGGIISLIKSLPLICRTFAEAMKGIFNKEKIGKEERTNRDLNIGVVLGMLAILIILIAALPVIPIGILGAVIIVIFGFFFATVSSRMVGLVGSSNNPVSGMTIATLLFATVILKATGTTGITGMVGAISIGGIICIVAAIAGDASQDLKTGFIVGATPKKQQLGEIIGVVASAAAIGFVLYLLNEAWGYGTEKIPAAQATMMKMLVEGIMNAELPWALILVGVFIAIVVEILGIPVLPFAVSYTHLRAHETSLH
;
A
#
# COMPACT_ATOMS: atom_id res chain seq x y z
N ARG A 1 -22.29 -0.72 0.68
CA ARG A 1 -20.90 -1.15 0.95
C ARG A 1 -20.30 -1.89 -0.25
N TYR A 2 -20.92 -2.94 -0.80
CA TYR A 2 -20.39 -3.71 -1.95
C TYR A 2 -20.25 -2.87 -3.23
N ILE A 3 -21.17 -1.94 -3.51
CA ILE A 3 -21.07 -1.00 -4.63
C ILE A 3 -19.84 -0.09 -4.44
N GLY A 4 -19.65 0.46 -3.23
CA GLY A 4 -18.47 1.27 -2.91
C GLY A 4 -17.16 0.49 -3.01
N ALA A 5 -17.14 -0.76 -2.54
CA ALA A 5 -15.99 -1.64 -2.65
C ALA A 5 -15.63 -1.93 -4.13
N GLY A 6 -16.64 -2.21 -4.98
CA GLY A 6 -16.45 -2.38 -6.42
C GLY A 6 -15.93 -1.11 -7.10
N ALA A 7 -16.45 0.05 -6.74
CA ALA A 7 -16.00 1.33 -7.30
C ALA A 7 -14.55 1.66 -6.90
N VAL A 8 -14.18 1.44 -5.62
CA VAL A 8 -12.79 1.68 -5.14
C VAL A 8 -11.81 0.70 -5.77
N ALA A 9 -12.19 -0.58 -5.87
CA ALA A 9 -11.36 -1.60 -6.52
C ALA A 9 -11.12 -1.26 -8.00
N ALA A 10 -12.17 -0.92 -8.74
CA ALA A 10 -12.07 -0.52 -10.14
C ALA A 10 -11.25 0.77 -10.30
N GLY A 11 -11.51 1.79 -9.50
CA GLY A 11 -10.74 3.04 -9.51
C GLY A 11 -9.27 2.82 -9.22
N GLY A 12 -8.94 1.95 -8.26
CA GLY A 12 -7.57 1.56 -7.96
C GLY A 12 -6.88 0.86 -9.14
N ILE A 13 -7.56 -0.08 -9.78
CA ILE A 13 -7.04 -0.79 -10.97
C ILE A 13 -6.87 0.16 -12.16
N ILE A 14 -7.84 1.04 -12.42
CA ILE A 14 -7.76 2.03 -13.49
C ILE A 14 -6.59 2.98 -13.26
N SER A 15 -6.44 3.49 -12.03
CA SER A 15 -5.32 4.35 -11.66
C SER A 15 -3.98 3.65 -11.84
N LEU A 16 -3.91 2.36 -11.48
CA LEU A 16 -2.73 1.54 -11.68
C LEU A 16 -2.39 1.40 -13.18
N ILE A 17 -3.39 1.04 -14.02
CA ILE A 17 -3.21 0.89 -15.46
C ILE A 17 -2.73 2.20 -16.10
N LYS A 18 -3.31 3.33 -15.72
CA LYS A 18 -2.88 4.66 -16.19
C LYS A 18 -1.44 5.00 -15.78
N SER A 19 -1.03 4.58 -14.60
CA SER A 19 0.32 4.81 -14.08
C SER A 19 1.35 3.82 -14.64
N LEU A 20 0.91 2.69 -15.20
CA LEU A 20 1.77 1.60 -15.65
C LEU A 20 2.88 2.04 -16.64
N PRO A 21 2.62 2.86 -17.68
CA PRO A 21 3.68 3.34 -18.59
C PRO A 21 4.75 4.14 -17.85
N LEU A 22 4.34 5.00 -16.92
CA LEU A 22 5.26 5.80 -16.10
C LEU A 22 6.09 4.88 -15.19
N ILE A 23 5.46 3.89 -14.60
CA ILE A 23 6.10 2.90 -13.73
C ILE A 23 7.16 2.11 -14.47
N CYS A 24 6.82 1.53 -15.63
CA CYS A 24 7.74 0.75 -16.44
C CYS A 24 8.95 1.60 -16.89
N ARG A 25 8.71 2.85 -17.26
CA ARG A 25 9.77 3.78 -17.65
C ARG A 25 10.69 4.09 -16.46
N THR A 26 10.12 4.41 -15.31
CA THR A 26 10.89 4.74 -14.09
C THR A 26 11.69 3.55 -13.59
N PHE A 27 11.08 2.35 -13.62
CA PHE A 27 11.77 1.11 -13.30
C PHE A 27 12.98 0.89 -14.22
N ALA A 28 12.78 1.03 -15.52
CA ALA A 28 13.86 0.88 -16.50
C ALA A 28 15.00 1.90 -16.27
N GLU A 29 14.65 3.16 -15.94
CA GLU A 29 15.63 4.21 -15.61
C GLU A 29 16.37 3.92 -14.31
N ALA A 30 15.67 3.45 -13.27
CA ALA A 30 16.28 3.07 -12.00
C ALA A 30 17.24 1.87 -12.18
N MET A 31 16.83 0.85 -12.93
CA MET A 31 17.69 -0.29 -13.23
C MET A 31 18.94 0.11 -14.00
N LYS A 32 18.81 0.98 -15.01
CA LYS A 32 19.96 1.52 -15.74
C LYS A 32 20.93 2.27 -14.82
N GLY A 33 20.39 3.06 -13.86
CA GLY A 33 21.21 3.77 -12.86
C GLY A 33 21.98 2.85 -11.93
N ILE A 34 21.41 1.69 -11.57
CA ILE A 34 22.09 0.69 -10.74
C ILE A 34 23.24 0.01 -11.50
N PHE A 35 23.04 -0.26 -12.79
CA PHE A 35 24.03 -0.96 -13.63
C PHE A 35 25.12 -0.01 -14.21
N ASN A 36 24.78 1.25 -14.50
CA ASN A 36 25.74 2.26 -14.92
C ASN A 36 26.31 2.99 -13.69
N LYS A 37 27.25 2.37 -13.01
CA LYS A 37 28.14 3.08 -12.08
C LYS A 37 29.05 4.03 -12.85
N GLU A 38 28.57 5.19 -13.25
CA GLU A 38 29.47 6.30 -13.52
C GLU A 38 30.19 6.62 -12.21
N LYS A 39 31.50 6.62 -12.23
CA LYS A 39 32.37 7.09 -11.17
C LYS A 39 32.09 8.58 -10.96
N ILE A 40 31.09 8.88 -10.16
CA ILE A 40 30.81 10.23 -9.70
C ILE A 40 32.05 10.65 -8.89
N GLY A 41 32.72 11.71 -9.33
CA GLY A 41 33.80 12.35 -8.62
C GLY A 41 33.42 12.67 -7.18
N LYS A 42 34.29 13.28 -6.36
CA LYS A 42 34.06 13.55 -4.93
C LYS A 42 32.59 13.82 -4.62
N GLU A 43 31.91 12.83 -4.01
CA GLU A 43 30.49 12.95 -3.67
C GLU A 43 30.28 14.15 -2.78
N GLU A 44 29.56 15.14 -3.28
CA GLU A 44 29.11 16.27 -2.47
C GLU A 44 28.27 15.75 -1.30
N ARG A 45 28.33 16.45 -0.17
CA ARG A 45 27.59 16.07 1.03
C ARG A 45 26.08 15.86 0.77
N THR A 46 25.50 16.65 -0.13
CA THR A 46 24.10 16.62 -0.53
C THR A 46 23.72 15.46 -1.44
N ASN A 47 24.70 14.72 -1.96
CA ASN A 47 24.51 13.54 -2.83
C ASN A 47 24.89 12.22 -2.13
N ARG A 48 25.17 12.25 -0.81
CA ARG A 48 25.52 11.05 -0.06
C ARG A 48 24.28 10.33 0.43
N ASP A 49 23.97 9.22 -0.20
CA ASP A 49 22.91 8.28 0.19
C ASP A 49 23.44 7.15 1.08
N LEU A 50 22.49 6.37 1.64
CA LEU A 50 22.84 5.08 2.24
C LEU A 50 23.44 4.15 1.19
N ASN A 51 24.43 3.35 1.62
CA ASN A 51 25.05 2.38 0.74
C ASN A 51 23.99 1.36 0.27
N ILE A 52 23.89 1.18 -1.04
CA ILE A 52 22.91 0.26 -1.64
C ILE A 52 23.04 -1.18 -1.10
N GLY A 53 24.27 -1.62 -0.78
CA GLY A 53 24.50 -2.92 -0.17
C GLY A 53 23.87 -3.05 1.22
N VAL A 54 23.89 -1.97 2.03
CA VAL A 54 23.23 -1.92 3.34
C VAL A 54 21.71 -2.00 3.16
N VAL A 55 21.17 -1.23 2.21
CA VAL A 55 19.72 -1.23 1.92
C VAL A 55 19.26 -2.62 1.47
N LEU A 56 19.96 -3.25 0.53
CA LEU A 56 19.64 -4.59 0.06
C LEU A 56 19.78 -5.65 1.16
N GLY A 57 20.80 -5.52 2.01
CA GLY A 57 20.99 -6.40 3.17
C GLY A 57 19.85 -6.29 4.18
N MET A 58 19.41 -5.08 4.50
CA MET A 58 18.25 -4.84 5.38
C MET A 58 16.97 -5.38 4.77
N LEU A 59 16.77 -5.18 3.46
CA LEU A 59 15.60 -5.70 2.73
C LEU A 59 15.59 -7.23 2.77
N ALA A 60 16.71 -7.89 2.52
CA ALA A 60 16.82 -9.35 2.59
C ALA A 60 16.51 -9.88 4.00
N ILE A 61 17.02 -9.24 5.04
CA ILE A 61 16.71 -9.59 6.44
C ILE A 61 15.21 -9.45 6.71
N LEU A 62 14.58 -8.36 6.28
CA LEU A 62 13.14 -8.14 6.46
C LEU A 62 12.30 -9.20 5.74
N ILE A 63 12.67 -9.56 4.52
CA ILE A 63 11.96 -10.59 3.74
C ILE A 63 12.06 -11.95 4.44
N ILE A 64 13.26 -12.33 4.90
CA ILE A 64 13.48 -13.57 5.64
C ILE A 64 12.67 -13.56 6.94
N LEU A 65 12.67 -12.45 7.66
CA LEU A 65 11.91 -12.29 8.89
C LEU A 65 10.41 -12.47 8.64
N ILE A 66 9.85 -11.78 7.64
CA ILE A 66 8.43 -11.88 7.27
C ILE A 66 8.07 -13.32 6.86
N ALA A 67 8.93 -13.99 6.07
CA ALA A 67 8.69 -15.36 5.64
C ALA A 67 8.82 -16.40 6.77
N ALA A 68 9.65 -16.10 7.79
CA ALA A 68 9.91 -16.99 8.92
C ALA A 68 8.92 -16.82 10.09
N LEU A 69 8.23 -15.67 10.17
CA LEU A 69 7.30 -15.40 11.26
C LEU A 69 6.00 -16.22 11.10
N PRO A 70 5.68 -17.13 12.03
CA PRO A 70 4.47 -17.96 11.95
C PRO A 70 3.18 -17.15 12.11
N VAL A 71 3.27 -15.93 12.64
CA VAL A 71 2.14 -15.02 12.83
C VAL A 71 1.57 -14.56 11.48
N ILE A 72 2.40 -14.52 10.44
CA ILE A 72 2.01 -14.10 9.09
C ILE A 72 2.05 -15.32 8.17
N PRO A 73 0.91 -15.99 7.92
CA PRO A 73 0.87 -17.26 7.20
C PRO A 73 0.93 -17.06 5.67
N ILE A 74 2.00 -16.43 5.18
CA ILE A 74 2.16 -16.14 3.74
C ILE A 74 3.17 -17.03 3.02
N GLY A 75 4.04 -17.69 3.77
CA GLY A 75 5.10 -18.54 3.21
C GLY A 75 6.01 -17.82 2.21
N ILE A 76 6.76 -18.60 1.45
CA ILE A 76 7.71 -18.06 0.44
C ILE A 76 6.96 -17.34 -0.70
N LEU A 77 5.81 -17.88 -1.13
CA LEU A 77 5.02 -17.27 -2.20
C LEU A 77 4.55 -15.87 -1.86
N GLY A 78 4.03 -15.67 -0.65
CA GLY A 78 3.61 -14.35 -0.19
C GLY A 78 4.79 -13.40 -0.04
N ALA A 79 5.95 -13.86 0.41
CA ALA A 79 7.17 -13.06 0.45
C ALA A 79 7.60 -12.58 -0.95
N VAL A 80 7.52 -13.44 -1.96
CA VAL A 80 7.80 -13.07 -3.37
C VAL A 80 6.81 -12.01 -3.87
N ILE A 81 5.52 -12.18 -3.58
CA ILE A 81 4.49 -11.17 -3.92
C ILE A 81 4.81 -9.83 -3.27
N ILE A 82 5.18 -9.81 -1.99
CA ILE A 82 5.55 -8.58 -1.26
C ILE A 82 6.75 -7.90 -1.92
N VAL A 83 7.78 -8.65 -2.32
CA VAL A 83 8.96 -8.07 -2.96
C VAL A 83 8.60 -7.42 -4.29
N ILE A 84 7.88 -8.13 -5.14
CA ILE A 84 7.51 -7.65 -6.48
C ILE A 84 6.59 -6.43 -6.37
N PHE A 85 5.48 -6.56 -5.66
CA PHE A 85 4.52 -5.47 -5.52
C PHE A 85 5.04 -4.34 -4.64
N GLY A 86 5.84 -4.64 -3.62
CA GLY A 86 6.47 -3.65 -2.76
C GLY A 86 7.39 -2.73 -3.55
N PHE A 87 8.30 -3.29 -4.33
CA PHE A 87 9.19 -2.50 -5.19
C PHE A 87 8.39 -1.68 -6.23
N PHE A 88 7.42 -2.32 -6.86
CA PHE A 88 6.55 -1.70 -7.84
C PHE A 88 5.80 -0.51 -7.24
N PHE A 89 5.07 -0.71 -6.15
CA PHE A 89 4.26 0.36 -5.56
C PHE A 89 5.07 1.40 -4.80
N ALA A 90 6.23 1.06 -4.26
CA ALA A 90 7.16 2.07 -3.73
C ALA A 90 7.59 3.05 -4.82
N THR A 91 7.94 2.53 -6.01
CA THR A 91 8.32 3.37 -7.15
C THR A 91 7.17 4.24 -7.64
N VAL A 92 5.95 3.67 -7.71
CA VAL A 92 4.73 4.41 -8.09
C VAL A 92 4.44 5.52 -7.11
N SER A 93 4.37 5.17 -5.83
CA SER A 93 4.03 6.09 -4.76
C SER A 93 5.01 7.27 -4.71
N SER A 94 6.32 7.01 -4.75
CA SER A 94 7.34 8.06 -4.77
C SER A 94 7.16 9.03 -5.92
N ARG A 95 6.80 8.54 -7.11
CA ARG A 95 6.55 9.39 -8.29
C ARG A 95 5.25 10.16 -8.18
N MET A 96 4.18 9.50 -7.75
CA MET A 96 2.86 10.11 -7.62
C MET A 96 2.90 11.25 -6.61
N VAL A 97 3.54 11.06 -5.47
CA VAL A 97 3.70 12.11 -4.46
C VAL A 97 4.45 13.32 -4.99
N GLY A 98 5.44 13.12 -5.85
CA GLY A 98 6.15 14.21 -6.53
C GLY A 98 5.25 15.05 -7.46
N LEU A 99 4.16 14.47 -7.95
CA LEU A 99 3.22 15.13 -8.87
C LEU A 99 1.99 15.72 -8.16
N VAL A 100 1.42 14.97 -7.20
CA VAL A 100 0.11 15.30 -6.60
C VAL A 100 0.17 15.60 -5.11
N GLY A 101 1.32 15.44 -4.47
CA GLY A 101 1.51 15.54 -3.03
C GLY A 101 1.10 14.27 -2.27
N SER A 102 1.59 14.13 -1.02
CA SER A 102 1.38 12.91 -0.22
C SER A 102 -0.09 12.67 0.14
N SER A 103 -0.87 13.74 0.36
CA SER A 103 -2.29 13.65 0.72
C SER A 103 -3.17 13.04 -0.39
N ASN A 104 -2.75 13.12 -1.64
CA ASN A 104 -3.48 12.61 -2.81
C ASN A 104 -2.87 11.31 -3.37
N ASN A 105 -1.94 10.69 -2.64
CA ASN A 105 -1.34 9.43 -3.03
C ASN A 105 -2.40 8.29 -2.97
N PRO A 106 -2.65 7.56 -4.08
CA PRO A 106 -3.70 6.55 -4.14
C PRO A 106 -3.32 5.23 -3.45
N VAL A 107 -2.82 5.30 -2.21
CA VAL A 107 -2.37 4.14 -1.42
C VAL A 107 -3.47 3.09 -1.28
N SER A 108 -4.72 3.51 -1.04
CA SER A 108 -5.87 2.60 -0.91
C SER A 108 -6.11 1.78 -2.18
N GLY A 109 -5.98 2.40 -3.37
CA GLY A 109 -6.13 1.71 -4.65
C GLY A 109 -5.04 0.65 -4.86
N MET A 110 -3.78 1.01 -4.58
CA MET A 110 -2.64 0.10 -4.66
C MET A 110 -2.80 -1.09 -3.70
N THR A 111 -3.26 -0.82 -2.48
CA THR A 111 -3.51 -1.84 -1.45
C THR A 111 -4.60 -2.81 -1.88
N ILE A 112 -5.75 -2.30 -2.37
CA ILE A 112 -6.87 -3.14 -2.80
C ILE A 112 -6.48 -3.98 -4.00
N ALA A 113 -5.78 -3.41 -4.99
CA ALA A 113 -5.30 -4.16 -6.15
C ALA A 113 -4.38 -5.32 -5.72
N THR A 114 -3.43 -5.06 -4.84
CA THR A 114 -2.54 -6.10 -4.29
C THR A 114 -3.31 -7.17 -3.52
N LEU A 115 -4.24 -6.73 -2.66
CA LEU A 115 -5.06 -7.62 -1.84
C LEU A 115 -5.89 -8.57 -2.70
N LEU A 116 -6.55 -8.06 -3.75
CA LEU A 116 -7.32 -8.87 -4.68
C LEU A 116 -6.43 -9.87 -5.41
N PHE A 117 -5.28 -9.41 -5.94
CA PHE A 117 -4.33 -10.25 -6.64
C PHE A 117 -3.76 -11.35 -5.74
N ALA A 118 -3.31 -10.98 -4.53
CA ALA A 118 -2.79 -11.93 -3.54
C ALA A 118 -3.85 -12.96 -3.14
N THR A 119 -5.11 -12.52 -2.94
CA THR A 119 -6.23 -13.41 -2.59
C THR A 119 -6.47 -14.45 -3.68
N VAL A 120 -6.49 -14.03 -4.95
CA VAL A 120 -6.67 -14.94 -6.09
C VAL A 120 -5.53 -15.95 -6.18
N ILE A 121 -4.27 -15.49 -6.04
CA ILE A 121 -3.11 -16.38 -6.08
C ILE A 121 -3.13 -17.39 -4.92
N LEU A 122 -3.35 -16.92 -3.69
CA LEU A 122 -3.40 -17.80 -2.52
C LEU A 122 -4.51 -18.84 -2.65
N LYS A 123 -5.68 -18.45 -3.16
CA LYS A 123 -6.77 -19.37 -3.46
C LYS A 123 -6.38 -20.40 -4.52
N ALA A 124 -5.73 -19.96 -5.61
CA ALA A 124 -5.29 -20.82 -6.70
C ALA A 124 -4.21 -21.83 -6.25
N THR A 125 -3.38 -21.45 -5.28
CA THR A 125 -2.34 -22.35 -4.71
C THR A 125 -2.86 -23.24 -3.58
N GLY A 126 -4.17 -23.23 -3.32
CA GLY A 126 -4.80 -24.09 -2.31
C GLY A 126 -4.73 -23.54 -0.87
N THR A 127 -4.19 -22.34 -0.67
CA THR A 127 -4.19 -21.70 0.64
C THR A 127 -5.53 -21.01 0.84
N THR A 128 -6.50 -21.75 1.37
CA THR A 128 -7.90 -21.31 1.55
C THR A 128 -8.25 -21.14 3.03
N GLY A 129 -9.49 -20.71 3.30
CA GLY A 129 -9.98 -20.55 4.66
C GLY A 129 -9.35 -19.36 5.39
N ILE A 130 -9.36 -19.40 6.71
CA ILE A 130 -8.87 -18.31 7.59
C ILE A 130 -7.40 -18.01 7.32
N THR A 131 -6.57 -19.03 7.13
CA THR A 131 -5.13 -18.87 6.87
C THR A 131 -4.88 -18.08 5.59
N GLY A 132 -5.59 -18.41 4.51
CA GLY A 132 -5.49 -17.68 3.24
C GLY A 132 -6.00 -16.24 3.36
N MET A 133 -7.08 -16.01 4.09
CA MET A 133 -7.63 -14.66 4.34
C MET A 133 -6.65 -13.80 5.14
N VAL A 134 -6.10 -14.31 6.23
CA VAL A 134 -5.10 -13.61 7.05
C VAL A 134 -3.84 -13.32 6.21
N GLY A 135 -3.38 -14.30 5.41
CA GLY A 135 -2.24 -14.11 4.53
C GLY A 135 -2.46 -12.99 3.51
N ALA A 136 -3.60 -13.00 2.83
CA ALA A 136 -3.94 -11.96 1.84
C ALA A 136 -4.03 -10.55 2.46
N ILE A 137 -4.69 -10.43 3.61
CA ILE A 137 -4.82 -9.15 4.34
C ILE A 137 -3.45 -8.67 4.82
N SER A 138 -2.59 -9.58 5.29
CA SER A 138 -1.22 -9.23 5.72
C SER A 138 -0.38 -8.73 4.54
N ILE A 139 -0.44 -9.38 3.38
CA ILE A 139 0.24 -8.90 2.16
C ILE A 139 -0.26 -7.50 1.79
N GLY A 140 -1.58 -7.30 1.73
CA GLY A 140 -2.18 -5.99 1.44
C GLY A 140 -1.75 -4.91 2.44
N GLY A 141 -1.72 -5.23 3.74
CA GLY A 141 -1.28 -4.34 4.80
C GLY A 141 0.19 -3.94 4.67
N ILE A 142 1.08 -4.90 4.39
CA ILE A 142 2.50 -4.62 4.16
C ILE A 142 2.69 -3.70 2.96
N ILE A 143 2.01 -3.96 1.85
CA ILE A 143 2.09 -3.12 0.65
C ILE A 143 1.51 -1.72 0.90
N CYS A 144 0.45 -1.60 1.71
CA CYS A 144 -0.09 -0.32 2.15
C CYS A 144 0.98 0.52 2.86
N ILE A 145 1.68 -0.09 3.81
CA ILE A 145 2.76 0.56 4.56
C ILE A 145 3.91 0.95 3.63
N VAL A 146 4.34 0.03 2.76
CA VAL A 146 5.41 0.30 1.79
C VAL A 146 5.07 1.49 0.89
N ALA A 147 3.85 1.52 0.34
CA ALA A 147 3.42 2.60 -0.53
C ALA A 147 3.30 3.95 0.21
N ALA A 148 2.78 3.95 1.43
CA ALA A 148 2.67 5.16 2.25
C ALA A 148 4.06 5.73 2.60
N ILE A 149 4.93 4.90 3.18
CA ILE A 149 6.28 5.34 3.59
C ILE A 149 7.12 5.77 2.38
N ALA A 150 7.02 5.07 1.25
CA ALA A 150 7.75 5.47 0.04
C ALA A 150 7.35 6.85 -0.47
N GLY A 151 6.06 7.20 -0.35
CA GLY A 151 5.56 8.54 -0.67
C GLY A 151 6.09 9.59 0.28
N ASP A 152 5.98 9.35 1.58
CA ASP A 152 6.39 10.29 2.63
C ASP A 152 7.91 10.52 2.61
N ALA A 153 8.71 9.44 2.51
CA ALA A 153 10.17 9.52 2.39
C ALA A 153 10.61 10.29 1.14
N SER A 154 9.91 10.11 0.01
CA SER A 154 10.19 10.85 -1.23
C SER A 154 9.99 12.36 -1.05
N GLN A 155 8.92 12.77 -0.35
CA GLN A 155 8.63 14.17 -0.06
C GLN A 155 9.63 14.77 0.93
N ASP A 156 9.98 14.02 1.96
CA ASP A 156 10.92 14.42 2.99
C ASP A 156 12.33 14.60 2.41
N LEU A 157 12.82 13.64 1.63
CA LEU A 157 14.10 13.75 0.92
C LEU A 157 14.14 14.92 -0.05
N LYS A 158 13.02 15.23 -0.73
CA LYS A 158 12.94 16.40 -1.62
C LYS A 158 13.05 17.71 -0.82
N THR A 159 12.38 17.79 0.32
CA THR A 159 12.50 18.94 1.23
C THR A 159 13.94 19.07 1.73
N GLY A 160 14.53 17.97 2.15
CA GLY A 160 15.94 17.92 2.56
C GLY A 160 16.90 18.40 1.48
N PHE A 161 16.67 18.02 0.23
CA PHE A 161 17.46 18.50 -0.90
C PHE A 161 17.37 20.02 -1.05
N ILE A 162 16.18 20.58 -0.93
CA ILE A 162 15.96 22.05 -1.07
C ILE A 162 16.68 22.83 0.03
N VAL A 163 16.68 22.34 1.27
CA VAL A 163 17.36 22.98 2.41
C VAL A 163 18.83 22.57 2.55
N GLY A 164 19.36 21.75 1.66
CA GLY A 164 20.76 21.32 1.67
C GLY A 164 21.08 20.29 2.76
N ALA A 165 20.13 19.46 3.18
CA ALA A 165 20.37 18.38 4.14
C ALA A 165 21.22 17.26 3.51
N THR A 166 21.77 16.39 4.37
CA THR A 166 22.52 15.19 3.91
C THR A 166 21.54 14.01 3.83
N PRO A 167 21.24 13.45 2.63
CA PRO A 167 20.25 12.40 2.46
C PRO A 167 20.48 11.18 3.36
N LYS A 168 21.72 10.72 3.48
CA LYS A 168 22.10 9.61 4.36
C LYS A 168 21.65 9.79 5.81
N LYS A 169 21.78 11.01 6.36
CA LYS A 169 21.37 11.29 7.75
C LYS A 169 19.86 11.32 7.89
N GLN A 170 19.17 11.83 6.88
CA GLN A 170 17.73 11.89 6.80
C GLN A 170 17.13 10.49 6.72
N GLN A 171 17.63 9.65 5.79
CA GLN A 171 17.24 8.25 5.65
C GLN A 171 17.43 7.44 6.94
N LEU A 172 18.54 7.67 7.66
CA LEU A 172 18.77 7.03 8.95
C LEU A 172 17.77 7.49 10.00
N GLY A 173 17.44 8.79 10.03
CA GLY A 173 16.43 9.37 10.91
C GLY A 173 15.05 8.78 10.63
N GLU A 174 14.66 8.63 9.36
CA GLU A 174 13.41 8.00 8.92
C GLU A 174 13.31 6.54 9.41
N ILE A 175 14.39 5.75 9.25
CA ILE A 175 14.42 4.35 9.74
C ILE A 175 14.19 4.29 11.25
N ILE A 176 14.88 5.13 12.02
CA ILE A 176 14.72 5.19 13.49
C ILE A 176 13.29 5.61 13.84
N GLY A 177 12.76 6.63 13.14
CA GLY A 177 11.39 7.11 13.33
C GLY A 177 10.35 6.04 13.05
N VAL A 178 10.50 5.29 11.95
CA VAL A 178 9.58 4.19 11.59
C VAL A 178 9.58 3.10 12.65
N VAL A 179 10.75 2.69 13.15
CA VAL A 179 10.86 1.65 14.19
C VAL A 179 10.19 2.11 15.50
N ALA A 180 10.46 3.34 15.93
CA ALA A 180 9.88 3.91 17.14
C ALA A 180 8.35 4.06 17.01
N SER A 181 7.88 4.58 15.88
CA SER A 181 6.45 4.75 15.58
C SER A 181 5.73 3.40 15.49
N ALA A 182 6.33 2.39 14.87
CA ALA A 182 5.75 1.06 14.75
C ALA A 182 5.52 0.42 16.14
N ALA A 183 6.49 0.56 17.05
CA ALA A 183 6.35 0.08 18.43
C ALA A 183 5.21 0.81 19.17
N ALA A 184 5.15 2.14 19.06
CA ALA A 184 4.11 2.94 19.71
C ALA A 184 2.71 2.64 19.13
N ILE A 185 2.58 2.59 17.80
CA ILE A 185 1.31 2.33 17.13
C ILE A 185 0.84 0.90 17.43
N GLY A 186 1.72 -0.08 17.41
CA GLY A 186 1.38 -1.46 17.76
C GLY A 186 0.79 -1.57 19.15
N PHE A 187 1.37 -0.90 20.13
CA PHE A 187 0.86 -0.83 21.48
C PHE A 187 -0.51 -0.14 21.57
N VAL A 188 -0.68 1.00 20.90
CA VAL A 188 -1.96 1.73 20.85
C VAL A 188 -3.05 0.88 20.20
N LEU A 189 -2.75 0.22 19.08
CA LEU A 189 -3.71 -0.66 18.40
C LEU A 189 -4.14 -1.83 19.31
N TYR A 190 -3.20 -2.41 20.06
CA TYR A 190 -3.52 -3.44 21.03
C TYR A 190 -4.47 -2.92 22.13
N LEU A 191 -4.18 -1.77 22.72
CA LEU A 191 -5.03 -1.15 23.74
C LEU A 191 -6.44 -0.82 23.21
N LEU A 192 -6.54 -0.29 22.00
CA LEU A 192 -7.82 0.03 21.36
C LEU A 192 -8.66 -1.23 21.12
N ASN A 193 -8.01 -2.32 20.71
CA ASN A 193 -8.69 -3.58 20.50
C ASN A 193 -9.21 -4.17 21.84
N GLU A 194 -8.41 -4.12 22.90
CA GLU A 194 -8.82 -4.58 24.24
C GLU A 194 -9.95 -3.74 24.83
N ALA A 195 -9.89 -2.41 24.61
CA ALA A 195 -10.88 -1.51 25.21
C ALA A 195 -12.24 -1.55 24.50
N TRP A 196 -12.26 -1.62 23.16
CA TRP A 196 -13.50 -1.46 22.39
C TRP A 196 -13.70 -2.50 21.27
N GLY A 197 -12.63 -3.18 20.82
CA GLY A 197 -12.66 -4.10 19.69
C GLY A 197 -12.85 -3.39 18.34
N TYR A 198 -12.16 -3.88 17.31
CA TYR A 198 -12.32 -3.37 15.94
C TYR A 198 -13.56 -3.98 15.28
N GLY A 199 -14.23 -3.19 14.42
CA GLY A 199 -15.45 -3.62 13.73
C GLY A 199 -16.73 -3.47 14.55
N THR A 200 -16.65 -2.88 15.75
CA THR A 200 -17.79 -2.56 16.63
C THR A 200 -18.37 -1.19 16.29
N GLU A 201 -19.50 -0.82 16.89
CA GLU A 201 -20.10 0.52 16.72
C GLU A 201 -19.16 1.64 17.20
N LYS A 202 -18.33 1.36 18.23
CA LYS A 202 -17.36 2.34 18.77
C LYS A 202 -16.14 2.53 17.87
N ILE A 203 -15.62 1.44 17.28
CA ILE A 203 -14.51 1.50 16.33
C ILE A 203 -14.89 0.70 15.09
N PRO A 204 -15.65 1.29 14.12
CA PRO A 204 -16.18 0.57 12.99
C PRO A 204 -15.13 0.10 11.98
N ALA A 205 -13.90 0.66 12.01
CA ALA A 205 -12.77 0.29 11.15
C ALA A 205 -13.22 0.04 9.69
N ALA A 206 -13.93 1.00 9.10
CA ALA A 206 -14.67 0.83 7.85
C ALA A 206 -13.82 0.30 6.69
N GLN A 207 -12.58 0.78 6.54
CA GLN A 207 -11.64 0.33 5.51
C GLN A 207 -11.22 -1.13 5.72
N ALA A 208 -10.85 -1.49 6.95
CA ALA A 208 -10.45 -2.86 7.28
C ALA A 208 -11.61 -3.83 7.08
N THR A 209 -12.82 -3.44 7.49
CA THR A 209 -14.05 -4.22 7.29
C THR A 209 -14.36 -4.44 5.81
N MET A 210 -14.17 -3.40 4.97
CA MET A 210 -14.35 -3.51 3.52
C MET A 210 -13.32 -4.46 2.90
N MET A 211 -12.04 -4.36 3.27
CA MET A 211 -10.99 -5.25 2.79
C MET A 211 -11.25 -6.70 3.21
N LYS A 212 -11.67 -6.92 4.46
CA LYS A 212 -12.09 -8.23 4.95
C LYS A 212 -13.20 -8.81 4.08
N MET A 213 -14.28 -8.05 3.82
CA MET A 213 -15.40 -8.50 3.00
C MET A 213 -14.99 -8.87 1.56
N LEU A 214 -14.06 -8.13 0.96
CA LEU A 214 -13.54 -8.45 -0.37
C LEU A 214 -12.79 -9.78 -0.38
N VAL A 215 -11.92 -10.00 0.60
CA VAL A 215 -11.14 -11.24 0.73
C VAL A 215 -12.06 -12.43 1.02
N GLU A 216 -12.97 -12.31 1.97
CA GLU A 216 -13.96 -13.35 2.30
C GLU A 216 -14.81 -13.72 1.09
N GLY A 217 -15.29 -12.71 0.38
CA GLY A 217 -16.12 -12.92 -0.80
C GLY A 217 -15.40 -13.67 -1.93
N ILE A 218 -14.11 -13.38 -2.16
CA ILE A 218 -13.30 -14.10 -3.15
C ILE A 218 -12.99 -15.52 -2.66
N MET A 219 -12.57 -15.68 -1.40
CA MET A 219 -12.20 -16.97 -0.84
C MET A 219 -13.38 -17.94 -0.81
N ASN A 220 -14.56 -17.48 -0.36
CA ASN A 220 -15.75 -18.30 -0.21
C ASN A 220 -16.61 -18.35 -1.49
N ALA A 221 -16.26 -17.61 -2.54
CA ALA A 221 -17.03 -17.45 -3.78
C ALA A 221 -18.48 -16.90 -3.56
N GLU A 222 -18.73 -16.21 -2.46
CA GLU A 222 -20.04 -15.65 -2.06
C GLU A 222 -20.14 -14.14 -2.31
N LEU A 223 -19.44 -13.63 -3.32
CA LEU A 223 -19.53 -12.22 -3.67
C LEU A 223 -20.85 -11.89 -4.34
N PRO A 224 -21.56 -10.83 -3.91
CA PRO A 224 -22.71 -10.30 -4.63
C PRO A 224 -22.23 -9.56 -5.88
N TRP A 225 -21.86 -10.32 -6.90
CA TRP A 225 -21.25 -9.82 -8.14
C TRP A 225 -22.06 -8.70 -8.78
N ALA A 226 -23.39 -8.78 -8.72
CA ALA A 226 -24.26 -7.75 -9.26
C ALA A 226 -23.98 -6.36 -8.64
N LEU A 227 -23.84 -6.28 -7.33
CA LEU A 227 -23.56 -5.02 -6.63
C LEU A 227 -22.14 -4.52 -6.88
N ILE A 228 -21.18 -5.43 -6.97
CA ILE A 228 -19.79 -5.08 -7.29
C ILE A 228 -19.70 -4.56 -8.72
N LEU A 229 -20.33 -5.22 -9.68
CA LEU A 229 -20.34 -4.79 -11.08
C LEU A 229 -21.03 -3.43 -11.26
N VAL A 230 -22.08 -3.14 -10.51
CA VAL A 230 -22.67 -1.79 -10.47
C VAL A 230 -21.65 -0.76 -10.00
N GLY A 231 -20.89 -1.06 -8.94
CA GLY A 231 -19.82 -0.20 -8.45
C GLY A 231 -18.72 0.01 -9.49
N VAL A 232 -18.27 -1.06 -10.15
CA VAL A 232 -17.28 -1.01 -11.24
C VAL A 232 -17.79 -0.14 -12.39
N PHE A 233 -19.05 -0.33 -12.80
CA PHE A 233 -19.65 0.47 -13.87
C PHE A 233 -19.70 1.96 -13.53
N ILE A 234 -20.13 2.31 -12.30
CA ILE A 234 -20.11 3.70 -11.81
C ILE A 234 -18.69 4.26 -11.86
N ALA A 235 -17.69 3.51 -11.42
CA ALA A 235 -16.31 3.94 -11.45
C ALA A 235 -15.82 4.24 -12.87
N ILE A 236 -16.14 3.38 -13.82
CA ILE A 236 -15.79 3.57 -15.24
C ILE A 236 -16.46 4.83 -15.81
N VAL A 237 -17.75 5.02 -15.55
CA VAL A 237 -18.50 6.20 -16.02
C VAL A 237 -17.91 7.49 -15.44
N VAL A 238 -17.65 7.52 -14.14
CA VAL A 238 -17.06 8.68 -13.45
C VAL A 238 -15.67 9.00 -14.00
N GLU A 239 -14.89 7.98 -14.30
CA GLU A 239 -13.55 8.13 -14.90
C GLU A 239 -13.61 8.66 -16.34
N ILE A 240 -14.58 8.22 -17.14
CA ILE A 240 -14.79 8.73 -18.51
C ILE A 240 -15.21 10.20 -18.47
N LEU A 241 -15.98 10.60 -17.45
CA LEU A 241 -16.38 12.00 -17.24
C LEU A 241 -15.24 12.89 -16.74
N GLY A 242 -14.03 12.33 -16.52
CA GLY A 242 -12.87 13.07 -16.06
C GLY A 242 -12.91 13.43 -14.56
N ILE A 243 -13.82 12.85 -13.81
CA ILE A 243 -13.90 13.03 -12.36
C ILE A 243 -13.02 11.98 -11.70
N PRO A 244 -12.12 12.34 -10.76
CA PRO A 244 -11.30 11.37 -10.07
C PRO A 244 -12.16 10.37 -9.29
N VAL A 245 -12.11 9.09 -9.66
CA VAL A 245 -12.97 8.03 -9.07
C VAL A 245 -12.68 7.82 -7.58
N LEU A 246 -11.41 7.94 -7.16
CA LEU A 246 -11.01 7.71 -5.77
C LEU A 246 -11.66 8.66 -4.77
N PRO A 247 -11.65 10.00 -4.95
CA PRO A 247 -12.36 10.91 -4.06
C PRO A 247 -13.87 10.67 -4.04
N PHE A 248 -14.46 10.33 -5.19
CA PHE A 248 -15.90 10.04 -5.28
C PHE A 248 -16.28 8.76 -4.51
N ALA A 249 -15.52 7.68 -4.68
CA ALA A 249 -15.77 6.43 -3.99
C ALA A 249 -15.54 6.56 -2.47
N VAL A 250 -14.53 7.32 -2.04
CA VAL A 250 -14.25 7.59 -0.62
C VAL A 250 -15.33 8.47 -0.01
N SER A 251 -15.79 9.52 -0.68
CA SER A 251 -16.89 10.35 -0.16
C SER A 251 -18.21 9.57 -0.04
N TYR A 252 -18.49 8.63 -0.94
CA TYR A 252 -19.69 7.80 -0.83
C TYR A 252 -19.64 6.81 0.35
N THR A 253 -18.47 6.33 0.72
CA THR A 253 -18.28 5.51 1.92
C THR A 253 -18.26 6.33 3.21
N HIS A 254 -17.84 7.61 3.15
CA HIS A 254 -17.77 8.51 4.30
C HIS A 254 -19.09 9.22 4.61
N LEU A 255 -19.91 9.56 3.61
CA LEU A 255 -21.21 10.21 3.80
C LEU A 255 -22.10 9.42 4.75
N ARG A 256 -22.03 8.08 4.74
CA ARG A 256 -22.78 7.23 5.67
C ARG A 256 -22.22 7.19 7.10
N ALA A 257 -20.94 7.50 7.30
CA ALA A 257 -20.36 7.57 8.64
C ALA A 257 -20.79 8.84 9.39
N HIS A 258 -21.15 9.91 8.69
CA HIS A 258 -21.68 11.13 9.30
C HIS A 258 -23.18 11.07 9.61
N GLU A 259 -23.96 10.25 8.92
CA GLU A 259 -25.41 10.11 9.18
C GLU A 259 -25.73 9.30 10.44
N THR A 260 -24.78 8.49 10.95
CA THR A 260 -24.99 7.71 12.19
C THR A 260 -24.60 8.45 13.46
N SER A 261 -24.09 9.67 13.38
CA SER A 261 -23.72 10.50 14.54
C SER A 261 -24.81 11.53 14.94
N LEU A 262 -25.98 11.50 14.30
CA LEU A 262 -27.09 12.45 14.56
C LEU A 262 -28.35 11.76 15.14
N HIS A 263 -28.21 10.52 15.68
CA HIS A 263 -29.29 9.89 16.47
C HIS A 263 -28.77 9.37 17.78
#